data_c9df01b7d8d59c4313410cf43b18ad0f
#
_entry.id   c9df01b7d8d59c4313410cf43b18ad0f
#
_cell.length_a   1.000
_cell.length_b   1.000
_cell.length_c   1.000
_cell.angle_alpha   90.00
_cell.angle_beta   90.00
_cell.angle_gamma   90.00
#
_symmetry.space_group_name_H-M   'P 1'
#
loop_
_entity.id
_entity.type
_entity.pdbx_description
1 polymer ?
#
loop_
_entity_poly.entity_id
_entity_poly.type
_entity_poly.pdbx_seq_one_letter_code
_entity_poly.pdbx_strand_id
1 'polypeptide(L)'
;MTTIYQPGNGTAGAAIASGVRRELLSRKKVGKNGLPFAAVREDQIKTRWTESEAVTIKSAADAMASNPAVETNVAAIRGFLAMFAEAPEMLVHVHNELKAAGLSVPEWLPPLPSTKELPL
;
A
#
# COMPACT_ATOMS: atom_id res chain seq x y z
N MET A 1 7.43 -23.72 1.85
CA MET A 1 8.27 -23.07 0.83
C MET A 1 9.23 -22.08 1.49
N THR A 2 10.48 -22.15 1.14
CA THR A 2 11.48 -21.26 1.70
C THR A 2 11.42 -19.90 1.00
N THR A 3 11.35 -18.83 1.77
CA THR A 3 11.36 -17.48 1.22
C THR A 3 12.80 -17.14 0.79
N ILE A 4 12.97 -16.76 -0.47
CA ILE A 4 14.30 -16.41 -1.01
C ILE A 4 14.57 -14.90 -0.95
N TYR A 5 13.57 -14.11 -0.58
CA TYR A 5 13.71 -12.66 -0.42
C TYR A 5 13.00 -12.20 0.85
N GLN A 6 13.70 -11.39 1.64
CA GLN A 6 13.18 -10.77 2.85
C GLN A 6 13.22 -9.26 2.65
N PRO A 7 12.06 -8.56 2.57
CA PRO A 7 12.06 -7.11 2.48
C PRO A 7 12.73 -6.49 3.71
N GLY A 8 13.62 -5.55 3.49
CA GLY A 8 14.27 -4.84 4.57
C GLY A 8 13.36 -3.83 5.22
N ASN A 9 13.68 -3.44 6.45
CA ASN A 9 12.95 -2.44 7.22
C ASN A 9 13.74 -1.13 7.33
N GLY A 10 14.62 -0.87 6.36
CA GLY A 10 15.54 0.27 6.43
C GLY A 10 14.91 1.63 6.20
N THR A 11 13.65 1.70 5.72
CA THR A 11 12.95 2.95 5.47
C THR A 11 11.56 2.93 6.10
N ALA A 12 11.01 4.11 6.39
CA ALA A 12 9.65 4.22 6.89
C ALA A 12 8.64 3.61 5.91
N GLY A 13 8.85 3.83 4.61
CA GLY A 13 8.00 3.26 3.58
C GLY A 13 8.04 1.74 3.57
N ALA A 14 9.21 1.14 3.76
CA ALA A 14 9.37 -0.30 3.82
C ALA A 14 8.68 -0.90 5.06
N ALA A 15 8.77 -0.22 6.21
CA ALA A 15 8.10 -0.65 7.42
C ALA A 15 6.58 -0.61 7.28
N ILE A 16 6.05 0.47 6.69
CA ILE A 16 4.61 0.61 6.42
C ILE A 16 4.15 -0.50 5.47
N ALA A 17 4.90 -0.74 4.40
CA ALA A 17 4.56 -1.77 3.41
C ALA A 17 4.55 -3.16 4.05
N SER A 18 5.51 -3.46 4.93
CA SER A 18 5.56 -4.74 5.65
C SER A 18 4.32 -4.92 6.54
N GLY A 19 3.87 -3.85 7.19
CA GLY A 19 2.67 -3.86 7.99
C GLY A 19 1.43 -4.14 7.17
N VAL A 20 1.31 -3.49 6.02
CA VAL A 20 0.18 -3.70 5.10
C VAL A 20 0.18 -5.14 4.58
N ARG A 21 1.34 -5.67 4.19
CA ARG A 21 1.46 -7.05 3.72
C ARG A 21 0.98 -8.04 4.78
N ARG A 22 1.42 -7.84 6.00
CA ARG A 22 1.04 -8.71 7.12
C ARG A 22 -0.47 -8.67 7.35
N GLU A 23 -1.06 -7.47 7.32
CA GLU A 23 -2.50 -7.28 7.46
C GLU A 23 -3.27 -8.01 6.36
N LEU A 24 -2.88 -7.81 5.09
CA LEU A 24 -3.57 -8.42 3.96
C LEU A 24 -3.48 -9.94 3.96
N LEU A 25 -2.32 -10.50 4.32
CA LEU A 25 -2.17 -11.95 4.43
C LEU A 25 -2.97 -12.52 5.59
N SER A 26 -3.09 -11.79 6.68
CA SER A 26 -3.90 -12.18 7.82
C SER A 26 -5.39 -12.23 7.46
N ARG A 27 -5.87 -11.28 6.67
CA ARG A 27 -7.28 -11.24 6.24
C ARG A 27 -7.69 -12.46 5.43
N LYS A 28 -6.77 -13.07 4.73
CA LYS A 28 -7.04 -14.27 3.95
C LYS A 28 -7.60 -15.40 4.81
N LYS A 29 -7.23 -15.44 6.09
CA LYS A 29 -7.69 -16.45 7.03
C LYS A 29 -9.02 -16.10 7.68
N VAL A 30 -9.25 -14.83 7.93
CA VAL A 30 -10.40 -14.35 8.72
C VAL A 30 -11.55 -13.87 7.86
N GLY A 31 -11.25 -13.40 6.64
CA GLY A 31 -12.24 -12.78 5.77
C GLY A 31 -12.59 -11.38 6.22
N LYS A 32 -13.57 -10.76 5.55
CA LYS A 32 -13.93 -9.37 5.81
C LYS A 32 -14.92 -9.17 6.94
N ASN A 33 -15.60 -10.23 7.38
CA ASN A 33 -16.70 -10.12 8.35
C ASN A 33 -16.27 -9.61 9.73
N GLY A 34 -15.01 -9.78 10.08
CA GLY A 34 -14.47 -9.30 11.35
C GLY A 34 -13.82 -7.94 11.29
N LEU A 35 -13.91 -7.22 10.16
CA LEU A 35 -13.20 -5.97 9.96
C LEU A 35 -14.11 -4.76 10.13
N PRO A 36 -13.59 -3.64 10.66
CA PRO A 36 -14.31 -2.37 10.63
C PRO A 36 -14.62 -1.99 9.18
N PHE A 37 -15.74 -1.30 8.97
CA PHE A 37 -16.17 -0.88 7.63
C PHE A 37 -15.07 -0.17 6.87
N ALA A 38 -14.34 0.74 7.52
CA ALA A 38 -13.27 1.52 6.89
C ALA A 38 -12.08 0.65 6.46
N ALA A 39 -11.92 -0.55 7.02
CA ALA A 39 -10.84 -1.44 6.68
C ALA A 39 -11.20 -2.46 5.58
N VAL A 40 -12.47 -2.52 5.18
CA VAL A 40 -12.91 -3.45 4.13
C VAL A 40 -12.47 -2.92 2.77
N ARG A 41 -11.78 -3.74 1.99
CA ARG A 41 -11.24 -3.36 0.69
C ARG A 41 -12.14 -3.91 -0.42
N GLU A 42 -13.17 -3.15 -0.78
CA GLU A 42 -14.13 -3.54 -1.82
C GLU A 42 -13.94 -2.77 -3.12
N ASP A 43 -13.32 -1.60 -3.06
CA ASP A 43 -13.10 -0.78 -4.25
C ASP A 43 -11.97 -1.34 -5.09
N GLN A 44 -12.23 -1.51 -6.37
CA GLN A 44 -11.27 -2.08 -7.30
C GLN A 44 -10.71 -1.03 -8.24
N ILE A 45 -9.39 -1.02 -8.36
CA ILE A 45 -8.69 -0.26 -9.38
C ILE A 45 -8.07 -1.29 -10.31
N LYS A 46 -8.61 -1.41 -11.52
CA LYS A 46 -8.17 -2.44 -12.45
C LYS A 46 -6.93 -2.00 -13.21
N THR A 47 -5.95 -2.89 -13.27
CA THR A 47 -4.73 -2.68 -14.06
C THR A 47 -4.57 -3.83 -15.04
N ARG A 48 -3.93 -3.55 -16.17
CA ARG A 48 -3.66 -4.57 -17.19
C ARG A 48 -2.17 -4.75 -17.34
N TRP A 49 -1.75 -5.99 -17.53
CA TRP A 49 -0.35 -6.37 -17.60
C TRP A 49 -0.10 -7.21 -18.85
N THR A 50 1.09 -7.08 -19.40
CA THR A 50 1.53 -8.02 -20.44
C THR A 50 1.74 -9.38 -19.79
N GLU A 51 1.81 -10.43 -20.62
CA GLU A 51 2.09 -11.77 -20.11
C GLU A 51 3.41 -11.81 -19.33
N SER A 52 4.44 -11.19 -19.88
CA SER A 52 5.76 -11.13 -19.23
C SER A 52 5.71 -10.40 -17.90
N GLU A 53 5.00 -9.28 -17.85
CA GLU A 53 4.84 -8.52 -16.61
C GLU A 53 4.08 -9.32 -15.57
N ALA A 54 3.01 -10.00 -15.97
CA ALA A 54 2.21 -10.80 -15.06
C ALA A 54 3.03 -11.95 -14.46
N VAL A 55 3.84 -12.62 -15.27
CA VAL A 55 4.75 -13.67 -14.79
C VAL A 55 5.76 -13.09 -13.81
N THR A 56 6.28 -11.91 -14.10
CA THR A 56 7.24 -11.23 -13.22
C THR A 56 6.62 -10.99 -11.83
N ILE A 57 5.41 -10.46 -11.81
CA ILE A 57 4.71 -10.17 -10.54
C ILE A 57 4.43 -11.46 -9.76
N LYS A 58 3.93 -12.49 -10.45
CA LYS A 58 3.62 -13.77 -9.83
C LYS A 58 4.86 -14.44 -9.26
N SER A 59 5.95 -14.40 -10.01
CA SER A 59 7.22 -15.01 -9.59
C SER A 59 7.80 -14.27 -8.38
N ALA A 60 7.74 -12.95 -8.38
CA ALA A 60 8.21 -12.16 -7.26
C ALA A 60 7.40 -12.45 -5.99
N ALA A 61 6.08 -12.51 -6.13
CA ALA A 61 5.20 -12.83 -5.01
C ALA A 61 5.51 -14.23 -4.46
N ASP A 62 5.71 -15.21 -5.34
CA ASP A 62 6.06 -16.56 -4.94
C ASP A 62 7.37 -16.60 -4.17
N ALA A 63 8.39 -15.87 -4.65
CA ALA A 63 9.69 -15.78 -3.98
C ALA A 63 9.58 -15.20 -2.56
N MET A 64 8.55 -14.42 -2.30
CA MET A 64 8.29 -13.81 -1.00
C MET A 64 7.31 -14.61 -0.15
N ALA A 65 6.91 -15.80 -0.59
CA ALA A 65 5.89 -16.61 0.05
C ALA A 65 4.57 -15.83 0.28
N SER A 66 4.19 -15.04 -0.73
CA SER A 66 3.00 -14.20 -0.72
C SER A 66 2.12 -14.53 -1.93
N ASN A 67 1.22 -13.63 -2.32
CA ASN A 67 0.41 -13.82 -3.51
C ASN A 67 0.40 -12.55 -4.36
N PRO A 68 0.12 -12.66 -5.67
CA PRO A 68 0.21 -11.52 -6.59
C PRO A 68 -0.66 -10.33 -6.19
N ALA A 69 -1.89 -10.58 -5.74
CA ALA A 69 -2.80 -9.49 -5.39
C ALA A 69 -2.27 -8.67 -4.20
N VAL A 70 -1.79 -9.36 -3.17
CA VAL A 70 -1.20 -8.71 -1.99
C VAL A 70 0.04 -7.92 -2.39
N GLU A 71 0.95 -8.53 -3.17
CA GLU A 71 2.20 -7.87 -3.51
C GLU A 71 2.01 -6.70 -4.47
N THR A 72 1.04 -6.78 -5.37
CA THR A 72 0.70 -5.63 -6.22
C THR A 72 0.17 -4.48 -5.37
N ASN A 73 -0.69 -4.78 -4.39
CA ASN A 73 -1.22 -3.78 -3.46
C ASN A 73 -0.08 -3.11 -2.67
N VAL A 74 0.80 -3.93 -2.10
CA VAL A 74 1.94 -3.43 -1.31
C VAL A 74 2.88 -2.60 -2.17
N ALA A 75 3.18 -3.05 -3.38
CA ALA A 75 4.05 -2.31 -4.30
C ALA A 75 3.46 -0.95 -4.67
N ALA A 76 2.15 -0.89 -4.90
CA ALA A 76 1.46 0.37 -5.19
C ALA A 76 1.57 1.33 -4.01
N ILE A 77 1.33 0.85 -2.80
CA ILE A 77 1.44 1.68 -1.60
C ILE A 77 2.85 2.21 -1.43
N ARG A 78 3.87 1.36 -1.59
CA ARG A 78 5.26 1.79 -1.50
C ARG A 78 5.59 2.85 -2.55
N GLY A 79 5.10 2.65 -3.78
CA GLY A 79 5.30 3.61 -4.85
C GLY A 79 4.68 4.97 -4.54
N PHE A 80 3.46 4.98 -4.03
CA PHE A 80 2.79 6.23 -3.65
C PHE A 80 3.50 6.92 -2.49
N LEU A 81 3.96 6.16 -1.49
CA LEU A 81 4.71 6.75 -0.38
C LEU A 81 5.98 7.44 -0.87
N ALA A 82 6.68 6.82 -1.82
CA ALA A 82 7.87 7.43 -2.42
C ALA A 82 7.52 8.72 -3.17
N MET A 83 6.43 8.71 -3.94
CA MET A 83 5.97 9.89 -4.68
C MET A 83 5.59 11.03 -3.74
N PHE A 84 4.93 10.74 -2.63
CA PHE A 84 4.56 11.75 -1.66
C PHE A 84 5.78 12.35 -0.95
N ALA A 85 6.83 11.55 -0.75
CA ALA A 85 8.08 12.05 -0.20
C ALA A 85 8.78 13.02 -1.16
N GLU A 86 8.69 12.74 -2.46
CA GLU A 86 9.28 13.59 -3.50
C GLU A 86 8.42 14.83 -3.79
N ALA A 87 7.10 14.72 -3.65
CA ALA A 87 6.17 15.78 -3.98
C ALA A 87 5.14 15.94 -2.85
N PRO A 88 5.50 16.64 -1.77
CA PRO A 88 4.59 16.82 -0.62
C PRO A 88 3.25 17.46 -0.99
N GLU A 89 3.22 18.30 -2.01
CA GLU A 89 1.99 18.93 -2.49
C GLU A 89 0.99 17.91 -3.00
N MET A 90 1.47 16.77 -3.52
CA MET A 90 0.60 15.68 -3.94
C MET A 90 -0.11 15.06 -2.73
N LEU A 91 0.59 14.92 -1.62
CA LEU A 91 -0.01 14.41 -0.38
C LEU A 91 -1.09 15.35 0.15
N VAL A 92 -0.84 16.66 0.09
CA VAL A 92 -1.83 17.68 0.48
C VAL A 92 -3.09 17.55 -0.38
N HIS A 93 -2.90 17.40 -1.69
CA HIS A 93 -4.03 17.23 -2.62
C HIS A 93 -4.86 15.99 -2.26
N VAL A 94 -4.20 14.87 -1.98
CA VAL A 94 -4.88 13.62 -1.62
C VAL A 94 -5.70 13.80 -0.34
N HIS A 95 -5.13 14.42 0.69
CA HIS A 95 -5.85 14.68 1.94
C HIS A 95 -7.07 15.56 1.70
N ASN A 96 -6.94 16.58 0.85
CA ASN A 96 -8.05 17.47 0.53
C ASN A 96 -9.17 16.72 -0.19
N GLU A 97 -8.82 15.83 -1.14
CA GLU A 97 -9.80 15.04 -1.86
C GLU A 97 -10.52 14.05 -0.95
N LEU A 98 -9.80 13.42 -0.03
CA LEU A 98 -10.42 12.52 0.95
C LEU A 98 -11.41 13.28 1.83
N LYS A 99 -11.01 14.45 2.30
CA LYS A 99 -11.87 15.30 3.11
C LYS A 99 -13.12 15.72 2.35
N ALA A 100 -12.96 16.15 1.09
CA ALA A 100 -14.07 16.56 0.24
C ALA A 100 -15.04 15.40 0.00
N ALA A 101 -14.54 14.18 -0.07
CA ALA A 101 -15.36 12.99 -0.26
C ALA A 101 -15.96 12.46 1.04
N GLY A 102 -15.63 13.05 2.19
CA GLY A 102 -16.11 12.60 3.49
C GLY A 102 -15.52 11.26 3.92
N LEU A 103 -14.32 10.94 3.45
CA LEU A 103 -13.69 9.65 3.72
C LEU A 103 -12.59 9.79 4.77
N SER A 104 -12.39 8.73 5.54
CA SER A 104 -11.30 8.66 6.50
C SER A 104 -9.98 8.41 5.78
N VAL A 105 -8.89 8.86 6.39
CA VAL A 105 -7.54 8.71 5.84
C VAL A 105 -7.09 7.26 6.03
N PRO A 106 -6.56 6.60 4.99
CA PRO A 106 -5.98 5.26 5.15
C PRO A 106 -4.87 5.28 6.20
N GLU A 107 -4.76 4.19 6.98
CA GLU A 107 -3.77 4.10 8.04
C GLU A 107 -2.33 4.25 7.54
N TRP A 108 -2.06 3.76 6.33
CA TRP A 108 -0.71 3.81 5.76
C TRP A 108 -0.36 5.16 5.15
N LEU A 109 -1.34 6.06 4.95
CA LEU A 109 -1.09 7.37 4.35
C LEU A 109 -0.45 8.28 5.39
N PRO A 110 0.68 8.94 5.06
CA PRO A 110 1.30 9.88 5.99
C PRO A 110 0.36 11.02 6.35
N PRO A 111 0.47 11.56 7.57
CA PRO A 111 -0.32 12.74 7.93
C PRO A 111 0.15 13.95 7.13
N LEU A 112 -0.69 14.98 7.09
CA LEU A 112 -0.29 16.24 6.48
C LEU A 112 0.94 16.80 7.20
N PRO A 113 1.91 17.33 6.44
CA PRO A 113 3.05 18.00 7.07
C PRO A 113 2.56 19.21 7.88
N SER A 114 3.25 19.52 8.98
CA SER A 114 2.93 20.71 9.72
C SER A 114 3.25 21.95 8.88
N THR A 115 2.62 23.09 9.20
CA THR A 115 2.86 24.34 8.47
C THR A 115 4.34 24.73 8.46
N LYS A 116 5.07 24.32 9.50
CA LYS A 116 6.51 24.60 9.61
C LYS A 116 7.35 23.75 8.67
N GLU A 117 6.83 22.61 8.21
CA GLU A 117 7.53 21.67 7.35
C GLU A 117 7.26 21.91 5.88
N LEU A 118 6.23 22.70 5.56
CA LEU A 118 5.89 23.00 4.18
C LEU A 118 6.82 24.09 3.65
N PRO A 119 7.45 23.87 2.49
CA PRO A 119 8.18 24.94 1.84
C PRO A 119 7.20 26.01 1.37
N LEU A 120 7.51 27.22 1.66
CA LEU A 120 6.69 28.38 1.24
C LEU A 120 7.31 29.02 0.02
#